data_74fa9a55e043039b8733a9eff867dc0f
#
_entry.id   74fa9a55e043039b8733a9eff867dc0f
#
_cell.length_a   1.000
_cell.length_b   1.000
_cell.length_c   1.000
_cell.angle_alpha   90.00
_cell.angle_beta   90.00
_cell.angle_gamma   90.00
#
_symmetry.space_group_name_H-M   'P 1'
#
loop_
_entity.id
_entity.type
_entity.pdbx_description
1 polymer ?
#
loop_
_entity_poly.entity_id
_entity_poly.type
_entity_poly.pdbx_seq_one_letter_code
_entity_poly.pdbx_strand_id
1 'polypeptide(L)'
;VPFSLTNTGFNLAMPGYAATKPQSGQEVTTATNADVATSVSLGTFGVSNYGDLLANRYGSKGYAYTNNYTGAIRWPFPFVAPISSGFGARVAPCAACSSNHKGLDFDPALGTPIYAIADGVVTEVHNDRWGLGEWVVIHHEVNGLVFDTVYGHMQRDSVSLQVGATIRVADYVGKLGNSGTSTGAHLHLEIHVNGVQVDPYQFLKTNTAK
;
A
#
# COMPACT_ATOMS: atom_id res chain seq x y z
N VAL A 1 36.85 -32.33 -10.27
CA VAL A 1 36.94 -31.27 -11.28
C VAL A 1 36.28 -30.04 -10.68
N PRO A 2 37.03 -28.94 -10.44
CA PRO A 2 36.45 -27.78 -9.82
C PRO A 2 35.60 -26.99 -10.83
N PHE A 3 34.36 -26.66 -10.47
CA PHE A 3 33.49 -25.75 -11.20
C PHE A 3 33.90 -24.31 -10.89
N SER A 4 34.33 -23.59 -11.91
CA SER A 4 34.55 -22.14 -11.83
C SER A 4 33.29 -21.42 -12.29
N LEU A 5 32.60 -20.72 -11.36
CA LEU A 5 31.52 -19.82 -11.69
C LEU A 5 32.11 -18.45 -12.08
N THR A 6 32.14 -18.16 -13.37
CA THR A 6 32.40 -16.80 -13.84
C THR A 6 31.15 -15.95 -13.66
N ASN A 7 31.24 -14.98 -12.75
CA ASN A 7 30.20 -13.98 -12.47
C ASN A 7 30.19 -12.94 -13.60
N THR A 8 29.24 -13.06 -14.55
CA THR A 8 28.95 -11.99 -15.49
C THR A 8 27.97 -11.00 -14.84
N GLY A 9 28.53 -9.99 -14.18
CA GLY A 9 27.76 -8.94 -13.57
C GLY A 9 26.99 -8.10 -14.57
N PHE A 10 25.68 -8.02 -14.40
CA PHE A 10 24.86 -6.98 -15.02
C PHE A 10 25.07 -5.66 -14.25
N ASN A 11 25.74 -4.72 -14.87
CA ASN A 11 26.02 -3.39 -14.34
C ASN A 11 24.88 -2.45 -14.79
N LEU A 12 23.85 -2.30 -13.95
CA LEU A 12 22.85 -1.24 -14.10
C LEU A 12 23.36 -0.01 -13.33
N ALA A 13 24.09 0.85 -14.03
CA ALA A 13 24.49 2.14 -13.49
C ALA A 13 23.28 3.07 -13.40
N MET A 14 22.78 3.28 -12.19
CA MET A 14 21.89 4.39 -11.85
C MET A 14 22.73 5.64 -11.61
N PRO A 15 22.44 6.79 -12.23
CA PRO A 15 23.19 8.01 -11.98
C PRO A 15 22.84 8.57 -10.60
N GLY A 16 23.86 8.68 -9.73
CA GLY A 16 23.76 9.45 -8.50
C GLY A 16 24.08 8.75 -7.17
N TYR A 17 24.45 7.46 -7.17
CA TYR A 17 24.93 6.80 -5.95
C TYR A 17 26.45 6.57 -6.01
N ALA A 18 27.18 7.21 -5.09
CA ALA A 18 28.60 6.93 -4.88
C ALA A 18 28.75 5.49 -4.37
N ALA A 19 29.51 4.68 -5.10
CA ALA A 19 29.84 3.32 -4.71
C ALA A 19 30.61 3.34 -3.39
N THR A 20 30.02 2.84 -2.30
CA THR A 20 30.76 2.54 -1.08
C THR A 20 31.69 1.36 -1.35
N LYS A 21 32.97 1.49 -0.95
CA LYS A 21 33.97 0.39 -1.00
C LYS A 21 33.37 -0.86 -0.37
N PRO A 22 33.61 -2.05 -0.95
CA PRO A 22 33.21 -3.30 -0.31
C PRO A 22 33.92 -3.40 1.04
N GLN A 23 33.15 -3.54 2.11
CA GLN A 23 33.66 -3.88 3.42
C GLN A 23 34.33 -5.27 3.31
N SER A 24 35.57 -5.38 3.78
CA SER A 24 36.29 -6.64 3.89
C SER A 24 35.45 -7.64 4.69
N GLY A 25 35.24 -8.81 4.13
CA GLY A 25 34.51 -9.90 4.81
C GLY A 25 35.15 -10.21 6.17
N GLN A 26 34.32 -10.51 7.15
CA GLN A 26 34.77 -11.00 8.45
C GLN A 26 35.56 -12.29 8.24
N GLU A 27 36.84 -12.29 8.60
CA GLU A 27 37.66 -13.48 8.64
C GLU A 27 37.36 -14.23 9.97
N VAL A 28 36.69 -15.36 9.86
CA VAL A 28 36.44 -16.24 11.03
C VAL A 28 37.58 -17.21 11.14
N THR A 29 38.48 -17.00 12.07
CA THR A 29 39.50 -17.99 12.46
C THR A 29 38.86 -19.02 13.38
N THR A 30 38.73 -20.26 12.92
CA THR A 30 38.31 -21.36 13.77
C THR A 30 39.53 -21.94 14.50
N ALA A 31 39.37 -22.13 15.82
CA ALA A 31 40.38 -22.84 16.62
C ALA A 31 40.48 -24.32 16.15
N THR A 32 41.69 -24.85 16.09
CA THR A 32 42.06 -26.13 15.50
C THR A 32 41.50 -27.39 16.21
N ASN A 33 40.62 -27.26 17.20
CA ASN A 33 40.04 -28.38 17.96
C ASN A 33 38.52 -28.22 18.22
N ALA A 34 37.78 -27.60 17.32
CA ALA A 34 36.34 -27.64 17.39
C ALA A 34 35.82 -28.84 16.60
N ASP A 35 35.00 -29.67 17.22
CA ASP A 35 34.21 -30.68 16.52
C ASP A 35 33.45 -30.01 15.39
N VAL A 36 33.74 -30.42 14.16
CA VAL A 36 33.10 -29.88 12.96
C VAL A 36 31.62 -30.30 13.00
N ALA A 37 30.73 -29.35 13.27
CA ALA A 37 29.31 -29.57 13.10
C ALA A 37 29.05 -30.01 11.65
N THR A 38 28.59 -31.23 11.47
CA THR A 38 28.44 -31.89 10.16
C THR A 38 27.31 -31.33 9.29
N SER A 39 26.51 -30.40 9.77
CA SER A 39 25.55 -29.67 8.95
C SER A 39 25.18 -28.34 9.58
N VAL A 40 25.40 -27.24 8.87
CA VAL A 40 24.72 -25.97 9.13
C VAL A 40 23.45 -25.99 8.30
N SER A 41 22.30 -26.18 8.93
CA SER A 41 21.00 -25.92 8.27
C SER A 41 20.85 -24.44 8.12
N LEU A 42 21.15 -23.91 6.93
CA LEU A 42 20.71 -22.58 6.53
C LEU A 42 19.19 -22.66 6.36
N GLY A 43 18.45 -22.06 7.30
CA GLY A 43 17.01 -21.93 7.16
C GLY A 43 16.65 -21.31 5.80
N THR A 44 15.51 -21.68 5.25
CA THR A 44 14.99 -21.11 4.01
C THR A 44 14.95 -19.59 4.13
N PHE A 45 15.80 -18.90 3.37
CA PHE A 45 15.70 -17.47 3.23
C PHE A 45 14.45 -17.17 2.40
N GLY A 46 13.37 -16.75 3.07
CA GLY A 46 12.25 -16.16 2.38
C GLY A 46 12.64 -14.75 1.93
N VAL A 47 12.54 -14.48 0.64
CA VAL A 47 12.63 -13.10 0.14
C VAL A 47 11.31 -12.43 0.47
N SER A 48 11.26 -11.66 1.57
CA SER A 48 10.13 -10.81 1.88
C SER A 48 10.13 -9.65 0.88
N ASN A 49 9.02 -9.43 0.18
CA ASN A 49 8.88 -8.22 -0.61
C ASN A 49 8.79 -6.99 0.31
N TYR A 50 8.97 -5.79 -0.26
CA TYR A 50 8.94 -4.55 0.52
C TYR A 50 7.61 -4.35 1.27
N GLY A 51 6.49 -4.82 0.68
CA GLY A 51 5.16 -4.80 1.31
C GLY A 51 5.10 -5.68 2.57
N ASP A 52 5.69 -6.88 2.54
CA ASP A 52 5.74 -7.78 3.70
C ASP A 52 6.58 -7.19 4.84
N LEU A 53 7.68 -6.51 4.50
CA LEU A 53 8.50 -5.81 5.48
C LEU A 53 7.75 -4.66 6.14
N LEU A 54 6.98 -3.88 5.37
CA LEU A 54 6.14 -2.81 5.88
C LEU A 54 4.96 -3.36 6.70
N ALA A 55 4.30 -4.41 6.24
CA ALA A 55 3.23 -5.10 6.97
C ALA A 55 3.71 -5.61 8.34
N ASN A 56 4.90 -6.20 8.41
CA ASN A 56 5.51 -6.63 9.66
C ASN A 56 5.88 -5.47 10.58
N ARG A 57 6.33 -4.35 10.02
CA ARG A 57 6.76 -3.17 10.76
C ARG A 57 5.59 -2.37 11.35
N TYR A 58 4.49 -2.24 10.60
CA TYR A 58 3.34 -1.41 10.96
C TYR A 58 2.12 -2.21 11.41
N GLY A 59 2.24 -3.54 11.52
CA GLY A 59 1.26 -4.38 12.18
C GLY A 59 -0.03 -4.59 11.40
N SER A 60 0.06 -4.88 10.10
CA SER A 60 -1.08 -5.37 9.29
C SER A 60 -1.60 -6.69 9.84
N LYS A 61 -2.34 -6.62 10.92
CA LYS A 61 -2.87 -7.79 11.62
C LYS A 61 -3.91 -8.48 10.74
N GLY A 62 -3.47 -9.44 9.94
CA GLY A 62 -4.36 -10.35 9.22
C GLY A 62 -4.86 -9.87 7.85
N TYR A 63 -4.37 -8.75 7.34
CA TYR A 63 -4.71 -8.27 6.00
C TYR A 63 -3.65 -8.70 4.98
N ALA A 64 -3.92 -9.79 4.27
CA ALA A 64 -3.09 -10.24 3.16
C ALA A 64 -3.87 -10.16 1.86
N TYR A 65 -3.29 -9.52 0.85
CA TYR A 65 -3.85 -9.44 -0.49
C TYR A 65 -2.76 -9.49 -1.56
N THR A 66 -3.15 -9.78 -2.78
CA THR A 66 -2.29 -9.72 -3.96
C THR A 66 -2.85 -8.68 -4.92
N ASN A 67 -1.98 -7.89 -5.54
CA ASN A 67 -2.38 -6.96 -6.58
C ASN A 67 -2.61 -7.69 -7.90
N ASN A 68 -3.78 -7.46 -8.51
CA ASN A 68 -4.04 -7.78 -9.91
C ASN A 68 -3.91 -6.49 -10.74
N TYR A 69 -2.91 -6.44 -11.62
CA TYR A 69 -2.63 -5.24 -12.43
C TYR A 69 -3.45 -5.15 -13.72
N THR A 70 -4.23 -6.18 -14.04
CA THR A 70 -4.99 -6.27 -15.29
C THR A 70 -6.50 -6.22 -15.09
N GLY A 71 -6.99 -6.32 -13.84
CA GLY A 71 -8.41 -6.30 -13.51
C GLY A 71 -9.07 -4.94 -13.76
N ALA A 72 -10.37 -4.94 -13.98
CA ALA A 72 -11.20 -3.73 -14.09
C ALA A 72 -11.37 -3.03 -12.73
N ILE A 73 -11.19 -3.76 -11.62
CA ILE A 73 -11.11 -3.23 -10.25
C ILE A 73 -9.76 -3.61 -9.67
N ARG A 74 -9.07 -2.65 -9.06
CA ARG A 74 -7.70 -2.81 -8.53
C ARG A 74 -7.59 -2.23 -7.12
N TRP A 75 -6.51 -2.57 -6.44
CA TRP A 75 -6.12 -1.89 -5.20
C TRP A 75 -5.59 -0.49 -5.49
N PRO A 76 -5.69 0.47 -4.53
CA PRO A 76 -5.34 1.88 -4.78
C PRO A 76 -3.84 2.15 -4.94
N PHE A 77 -2.99 1.13 -4.76
CA PHE A 77 -1.54 1.21 -4.92
C PHE A 77 -1.02 0.14 -5.89
N PRO A 78 0.03 0.41 -6.69
CA PRO A 78 0.63 -0.55 -7.62
C PRO A 78 1.55 -1.56 -6.91
N PHE A 79 1.44 -1.72 -5.60
CA PHE A 79 2.14 -2.67 -4.75
C PHE A 79 1.26 -3.05 -3.56
N VAL A 80 1.64 -4.07 -2.82
CA VAL A 80 0.94 -4.43 -1.58
C VAL A 80 1.28 -3.39 -0.50
N ALA A 81 0.35 -2.47 -0.26
CA ALA A 81 0.49 -1.46 0.78
C ALA A 81 0.09 -2.01 2.15
N PRO A 82 0.77 -1.61 3.24
CA PRO A 82 0.36 -1.97 4.60
C PRO A 82 -1.03 -1.42 4.90
N ILE A 83 -1.84 -2.21 5.61
CA ILE A 83 -3.15 -1.80 6.12
C ILE A 83 -3.01 -1.62 7.63
N SER A 84 -3.24 -0.40 8.12
CA SER A 84 -3.11 -0.04 9.52
C SER A 84 -4.42 -0.19 10.30
N SER A 85 -5.58 -0.04 9.64
CA SER A 85 -6.88 -0.17 10.30
C SER A 85 -7.97 -0.66 9.35
N GLY A 86 -8.74 -1.66 9.78
CA GLY A 86 -9.86 -2.22 9.04
C GLY A 86 -11.18 -1.52 9.30
N PHE A 87 -12.20 -1.93 8.52
CA PHE A 87 -13.58 -1.47 8.62
C PHE A 87 -14.26 -1.98 9.91
N GLY A 88 -15.16 -1.16 10.48
CA GLY A 88 -16.04 -1.54 11.58
C GLY A 88 -15.60 -1.07 12.96
N ALA A 89 -16.03 -1.77 13.99
CA ALA A 89 -15.80 -1.38 15.37
C ALA A 89 -14.32 -1.47 15.78
N ARG A 90 -13.78 -0.40 16.37
CA ARG A 90 -12.41 -0.32 16.86
C ARG A 90 -12.32 0.58 18.10
N VAL A 91 -11.20 0.51 18.82
CA VAL A 91 -10.84 1.56 19.76
C VAL A 91 -10.52 2.82 18.99
N ALA A 92 -11.17 3.95 19.34
CA ALA A 92 -10.92 5.23 18.67
C ALA A 92 -9.44 5.64 18.84
N PRO A 93 -8.69 5.91 17.75
CA PRO A 93 -7.27 6.23 17.84
C PRO A 93 -7.01 7.63 18.40
N CYS A 94 -8.03 8.50 18.49
CA CYS A 94 -7.96 9.83 19.11
C CYS A 94 -9.32 10.26 19.66
N ALA A 95 -9.35 11.32 20.48
CA ALA A 95 -10.58 11.83 21.09
C ALA A 95 -11.63 12.32 20.05
N ALA A 96 -11.18 12.80 18.88
CA ALA A 96 -12.05 13.23 17.78
C ALA A 96 -12.27 12.14 16.72
N CYS A 97 -11.68 10.97 16.90
CA CYS A 97 -11.77 9.86 15.94
C CYS A 97 -12.97 8.95 16.25
N SER A 98 -13.51 8.30 15.21
CA SER A 98 -14.61 7.37 15.35
C SER A 98 -14.18 6.01 15.90
N SER A 99 -14.98 5.42 16.79
CA SER A 99 -14.88 4.03 17.20
C SER A 99 -15.58 3.06 16.23
N ASN A 100 -16.30 3.59 15.23
CA ASN A 100 -16.84 2.82 14.11
C ASN A 100 -16.20 3.29 12.82
N HIS A 101 -15.21 2.57 12.34
CA HIS A 101 -14.42 2.92 11.15
C HIS A 101 -15.21 2.61 9.88
N LYS A 102 -15.38 3.62 9.03
CA LYS A 102 -16.20 3.53 7.83
C LYS A 102 -15.43 3.10 6.58
N GLY A 103 -14.12 2.92 6.70
CA GLY A 103 -13.23 2.62 5.59
C GLY A 103 -12.13 1.64 5.95
N LEU A 104 -11.12 1.64 5.11
CA LEU A 104 -9.89 0.88 5.23
C LEU A 104 -8.72 1.86 5.18
N ASP A 105 -7.83 1.82 6.18
CA ASP A 105 -6.67 2.70 6.24
C ASP A 105 -5.42 2.01 5.73
N PHE A 106 -4.77 2.62 4.71
CA PHE A 106 -3.50 2.18 4.14
C PHE A 106 -2.38 3.14 4.55
N ASP A 107 -1.24 2.59 4.94
CA ASP A 107 -0.11 3.34 5.48
C ASP A 107 1.24 2.97 4.83
N PRO A 108 1.41 3.16 3.49
CA PRO A 108 2.69 2.89 2.86
C PRO A 108 3.76 3.96 3.16
N ALA A 109 3.47 5.23 3.02
CA ALA A 109 4.30 6.39 3.39
C ALA A 109 3.60 7.69 2.98
N LEU A 110 3.93 8.81 3.66
CA LEU A 110 3.50 10.15 3.27
C LEU A 110 3.95 10.48 1.84
N GLY A 111 3.05 11.05 1.05
CA GLY A 111 3.32 11.46 -0.33
C GLY A 111 3.26 10.34 -1.37
N THR A 112 2.96 9.09 -0.97
CA THR A 112 2.76 7.99 -1.90
C THR A 112 1.60 8.30 -2.85
N PRO A 113 1.77 8.15 -4.18
CA PRO A 113 0.69 8.32 -5.14
C PRO A 113 -0.44 7.33 -4.91
N ILE A 114 -1.67 7.85 -4.99
CA ILE A 114 -2.92 7.08 -4.89
C ILE A 114 -3.54 7.00 -6.27
N TYR A 115 -4.10 5.85 -6.59
CA TYR A 115 -4.68 5.57 -7.90
C TYR A 115 -6.13 5.14 -7.80
N ALA A 116 -6.92 5.45 -8.85
CA ALA A 116 -8.31 5.05 -8.95
C ALA A 116 -8.44 3.53 -9.00
N ILE A 117 -9.33 2.98 -8.16
CA ILE A 117 -9.52 1.53 -8.09
C ILE A 117 -10.31 0.96 -9.28
N ALA A 118 -11.04 1.80 -10.01
CA ALA A 118 -11.82 1.41 -11.19
C ALA A 118 -12.07 2.62 -12.09
N ASP A 119 -12.55 2.37 -13.33
CA ASP A 119 -13.07 3.41 -14.21
C ASP A 119 -14.26 4.11 -13.54
N GLY A 120 -14.40 5.43 -13.72
CA GLY A 120 -15.50 6.16 -13.11
C GLY A 120 -15.57 7.64 -13.48
N VAL A 121 -16.41 8.35 -12.75
CA VAL A 121 -16.60 9.81 -12.87
C VAL A 121 -16.44 10.43 -11.48
N VAL A 122 -15.65 11.48 -11.40
CA VAL A 122 -15.46 12.25 -10.17
C VAL A 122 -16.75 12.98 -9.84
N THR A 123 -17.34 12.72 -8.68
CA THR A 123 -18.59 13.34 -8.23
C THR A 123 -18.37 14.43 -7.20
N GLU A 124 -17.32 14.31 -6.39
CA GLU A 124 -17.00 15.31 -5.36
C GLU A 124 -15.48 15.48 -5.22
N VAL A 125 -15.06 16.74 -4.96
CA VAL A 125 -13.67 17.10 -4.61
C VAL A 125 -13.74 18.15 -3.51
N HIS A 126 -13.09 17.89 -2.38
CA HIS A 126 -13.12 18.76 -1.21
C HIS A 126 -11.73 18.96 -0.62
N ASN A 127 -11.53 20.12 0.02
CA ASN A 127 -10.34 20.44 0.79
C ASN A 127 -10.74 21.05 2.14
N ASP A 128 -11.22 20.19 3.03
CA ASP A 128 -11.76 20.57 4.33
C ASP A 128 -10.67 20.68 5.39
N ARG A 129 -10.90 21.55 6.38
CA ARG A 129 -9.98 21.68 7.52
C ARG A 129 -10.04 20.46 8.44
N TRP A 130 -11.22 19.87 8.60
CA TRP A 130 -11.53 18.76 9.51
C TRP A 130 -12.08 17.54 8.74
N GLY A 131 -12.54 16.52 9.44
CA GLY A 131 -13.12 15.33 8.81
C GLY A 131 -12.10 14.62 7.93
N LEU A 132 -12.44 14.33 6.69
CA LEU A 132 -11.58 13.63 5.71
C LEU A 132 -10.48 14.52 5.11
N GLY A 133 -10.46 15.82 5.40
CA GLY A 133 -9.43 16.75 4.93
C GLY A 133 -9.52 17.03 3.45
N GLU A 134 -8.50 16.75 2.68
CA GLU A 134 -8.56 16.70 1.22
C GLU A 134 -9.06 15.32 0.80
N TRP A 135 -10.19 15.28 0.09
CA TRP A 135 -10.83 14.04 -0.28
C TRP A 135 -11.60 14.14 -1.60
N VAL A 136 -11.79 13.00 -2.24
CA VAL A 136 -12.45 12.85 -3.54
C VAL A 136 -13.46 11.70 -3.47
N VAL A 137 -14.61 11.89 -4.13
CA VAL A 137 -15.56 10.79 -4.41
C VAL A 137 -15.54 10.48 -5.90
N ILE A 138 -15.48 9.20 -6.23
CA ILE A 138 -15.57 8.71 -7.59
C ILE A 138 -16.72 7.72 -7.67
N HIS A 139 -17.63 7.94 -8.62
CA HIS A 139 -18.73 7.04 -8.95
C HIS A 139 -18.28 6.05 -10.02
N HIS A 140 -18.55 4.76 -9.81
CA HIS A 140 -18.12 3.66 -10.67
C HIS A 140 -19.30 2.81 -11.15
N GLU A 141 -19.26 2.46 -12.43
CA GLU A 141 -20.15 1.46 -13.04
C GLU A 141 -19.30 0.44 -13.79
N VAL A 142 -18.96 -0.68 -13.16
CA VAL A 142 -17.99 -1.65 -13.67
C VAL A 142 -18.50 -3.07 -13.53
N ASN A 143 -18.57 -3.82 -14.63
CA ASN A 143 -19.01 -5.23 -14.65
C ASN A 143 -20.36 -5.47 -13.98
N GLY A 144 -21.29 -4.52 -14.10
CA GLY A 144 -22.62 -4.59 -13.46
C GLY A 144 -22.63 -4.23 -11.98
N LEU A 145 -21.50 -3.84 -11.41
CA LEU A 145 -21.41 -3.27 -10.05
C LEU A 145 -21.51 -1.74 -10.14
N VAL A 146 -22.37 -1.16 -9.30
CA VAL A 146 -22.48 0.29 -9.11
C VAL A 146 -22.06 0.62 -7.68
N PHE A 147 -21.04 1.46 -7.53
CA PHE A 147 -20.50 1.83 -6.22
C PHE A 147 -19.75 3.16 -6.28
N ASP A 148 -19.62 3.81 -5.13
CA ASP A 148 -18.80 5.00 -4.98
C ASP A 148 -17.56 4.68 -4.15
N THR A 149 -16.46 5.37 -4.43
CA THR A 149 -15.25 5.33 -3.60
C THR A 149 -14.93 6.70 -3.04
N VAL A 150 -14.53 6.75 -1.78
CA VAL A 150 -14.07 7.96 -1.10
C VAL A 150 -12.59 7.78 -0.75
N TYR A 151 -11.76 8.71 -1.22
CA TYR A 151 -10.33 8.79 -0.91
C TYR A 151 -10.11 9.96 0.04
N GLY A 152 -9.77 9.71 1.29
CA GLY A 152 -9.63 10.71 2.33
C GLY A 152 -8.22 10.90 2.85
N HIS A 153 -8.03 11.94 3.65
CA HIS A 153 -6.78 12.36 4.31
C HIS A 153 -5.61 12.63 3.35
N MET A 154 -5.91 12.92 2.07
CA MET A 154 -4.88 13.17 1.06
C MET A 154 -4.03 14.40 1.40
N GLN A 155 -2.85 14.47 0.81
CA GLN A 155 -1.96 15.62 0.92
C GLN A 155 -2.62 16.84 0.28
N ARG A 156 -2.65 17.97 1.00
CA ARG A 156 -3.28 19.20 0.50
C ARG A 156 -2.69 19.64 -0.82
N ASP A 157 -3.56 20.08 -1.71
CA ASP A 157 -3.27 20.56 -3.06
C ASP A 157 -2.63 19.48 -3.97
N SER A 158 -2.81 18.19 -3.63
CA SER A 158 -2.32 17.09 -4.45
C SER A 158 -3.35 16.57 -5.46
N VAL A 159 -4.62 16.92 -5.27
CA VAL A 159 -5.73 16.56 -6.16
C VAL A 159 -5.88 17.62 -7.25
N SER A 160 -5.73 17.20 -8.51
CA SER A 160 -5.98 18.05 -9.69
C SER A 160 -7.29 17.70 -10.41
N LEU A 161 -8.03 16.72 -9.89
CA LEU A 161 -9.29 16.27 -10.46
C LEU A 161 -10.38 17.32 -10.27
N GLN A 162 -11.33 17.36 -11.21
CA GLN A 162 -12.50 18.23 -11.15
C GLN A 162 -13.77 17.39 -11.18
N VAL A 163 -14.82 17.87 -10.53
CA VAL A 163 -16.15 17.23 -10.59
C VAL A 163 -16.61 17.12 -12.03
N GLY A 164 -17.10 15.94 -12.41
CA GLY A 164 -17.50 15.59 -13.78
C GLY A 164 -16.36 15.02 -14.62
N ALA A 165 -15.11 15.01 -14.17
CA ALA A 165 -14.02 14.40 -14.90
C ALA A 165 -14.15 12.87 -14.95
N THR A 166 -13.94 12.28 -16.13
CA THR A 166 -13.82 10.84 -16.28
C THR A 166 -12.42 10.41 -15.85
N ILE A 167 -12.33 9.34 -15.10
CA ILE A 167 -11.08 8.72 -14.63
C ILE A 167 -11.07 7.24 -14.99
N ARG A 168 -9.92 6.70 -15.30
CA ARG A 168 -9.73 5.28 -15.58
C ARG A 168 -9.09 4.57 -14.40
N VAL A 169 -9.26 3.26 -14.34
CA VAL A 169 -8.56 2.40 -13.38
C VAL A 169 -7.05 2.62 -13.47
N ALA A 170 -6.42 2.79 -12.31
CA ALA A 170 -5.00 3.12 -12.14
C ALA A 170 -4.59 4.53 -12.62
N ASP A 171 -5.51 5.43 -12.94
CA ASP A 171 -5.19 6.84 -13.08
C ASP A 171 -4.89 7.47 -11.71
N TYR A 172 -4.05 8.50 -11.72
CA TYR A 172 -3.66 9.23 -10.51
C TYR A 172 -4.84 10.01 -9.92
N VAL A 173 -5.08 9.84 -8.62
CA VAL A 173 -6.11 10.56 -7.86
C VAL A 173 -5.50 11.69 -7.03
N GLY A 174 -4.42 11.42 -6.31
CA GLY A 174 -3.76 12.36 -5.41
C GLY A 174 -2.60 11.69 -4.69
N LYS A 175 -2.13 12.29 -3.60
CA LYS A 175 -1.05 11.74 -2.76
C LYS A 175 -1.58 11.45 -1.36
N LEU A 176 -1.11 10.34 -0.79
CA LEU A 176 -1.31 10.00 0.60
C LEU A 176 -0.81 11.12 1.51
N GLY A 177 -1.66 11.56 2.42
CA GLY A 177 -1.40 12.71 3.28
C GLY A 177 -1.75 12.47 4.75
N ASN A 178 -1.99 13.58 5.44
CA ASN A 178 -2.39 13.62 6.85
C ASN A 178 -3.32 14.84 7.08
N SER A 179 -4.18 15.15 6.11
CA SER A 179 -5.10 16.28 6.20
C SER A 179 -6.38 15.91 6.97
N GLY A 180 -7.10 16.90 7.47
CA GLY A 180 -8.33 16.69 8.23
C GLY A 180 -8.10 16.14 9.64
N THR A 181 -9.02 15.31 10.13
CA THR A 181 -8.96 14.67 11.45
C THR A 181 -8.23 13.34 11.33
N SER A 182 -6.90 13.37 11.38
CA SER A 182 -6.03 12.23 11.22
C SER A 182 -4.95 12.20 12.30
N THR A 183 -4.49 11.01 12.70
CA THR A 183 -3.43 10.80 13.70
C THR A 183 -2.06 10.54 13.09
N GLY A 184 -1.99 10.33 11.79
CA GLY A 184 -0.77 10.03 11.06
C GLY A 184 -1.03 9.92 9.56
N ALA A 185 0.04 9.89 8.76
CA ALA A 185 -0.08 9.81 7.31
C ALA A 185 -0.69 8.48 6.87
N HIS A 186 -1.86 8.50 6.23
CA HIS A 186 -2.52 7.32 5.67
C HIS A 186 -3.51 7.71 4.58
N LEU A 187 -3.91 6.75 3.75
CA LEU A 187 -5.10 6.84 2.90
C LEU A 187 -6.27 6.19 3.64
N HIS A 188 -7.33 6.95 3.88
CA HIS A 188 -8.63 6.42 4.27
C HIS A 188 -9.46 6.15 3.01
N LEU A 189 -9.77 4.88 2.74
CA LEU A 189 -10.56 4.45 1.59
C LEU A 189 -11.92 3.93 2.06
N GLU A 190 -13.03 4.56 1.60
CA GLU A 190 -14.36 4.00 1.77
C GLU A 190 -14.89 3.45 0.45
N ILE A 191 -15.77 2.44 0.52
CA ILE A 191 -16.57 1.93 -0.60
C ILE A 191 -18.02 1.96 -0.19
N HIS A 192 -18.86 2.59 -1.01
CA HIS A 192 -20.30 2.70 -0.77
C HIS A 192 -21.05 1.96 -1.90
N VAL A 193 -21.84 0.96 -1.55
CA VAL A 193 -22.72 0.24 -2.47
C VAL A 193 -24.16 0.65 -2.15
N ASN A 194 -24.86 1.21 -3.13
CA ASN A 194 -26.20 1.77 -2.93
C ASN A 194 -26.27 2.78 -1.77
N GLY A 195 -25.23 3.63 -1.61
CA GLY A 195 -25.15 4.63 -0.56
C GLY A 195 -24.79 4.09 0.84
N VAL A 196 -24.54 2.79 0.99
CA VAL A 196 -24.16 2.16 2.26
C VAL A 196 -22.69 1.79 2.25
N GLN A 197 -21.95 2.20 3.29
CA GLN A 197 -20.55 1.81 3.48
C GLN A 197 -20.44 0.30 3.68
N VAL A 198 -19.55 -0.33 2.90
CA VAL A 198 -19.23 -1.75 3.01
C VAL A 198 -17.74 -1.91 3.37
N ASP A 199 -17.36 -3.09 3.85
CA ASP A 199 -15.95 -3.39 4.15
C ASP A 199 -15.10 -3.34 2.86
N PRO A 200 -14.21 -2.33 2.70
CA PRO A 200 -13.43 -2.18 1.47
C PRO A 200 -12.44 -3.33 1.25
N TYR A 201 -11.93 -3.93 2.33
CA TYR A 201 -11.02 -5.06 2.21
C TYR A 201 -11.72 -6.27 1.57
N GLN A 202 -12.90 -6.62 2.07
CA GLN A 202 -13.67 -7.73 1.54
C GLN A 202 -14.15 -7.45 0.10
N PHE A 203 -14.59 -6.22 -0.17
CA PHE A 203 -15.02 -5.80 -1.50
C PHE A 203 -13.88 -5.94 -2.51
N LEU A 204 -12.70 -5.36 -2.22
CA LEU A 204 -11.54 -5.43 -3.10
C LEU A 204 -11.06 -6.88 -3.28
N LYS A 205 -10.92 -7.63 -2.20
CA LYS A 205 -10.49 -9.04 -2.26
C LYS A 205 -11.39 -9.90 -3.16
N THR A 206 -12.70 -9.63 -3.15
CA THR A 206 -13.68 -10.39 -3.95
C THR A 206 -13.67 -9.96 -5.42
N ASN A 207 -13.45 -8.68 -5.72
CA ASN A 207 -13.66 -8.12 -7.05
C ASN A 207 -12.37 -7.89 -7.84
N THR A 208 -11.21 -7.82 -7.20
CA THR A 208 -9.90 -7.71 -7.90
C THR A 208 -9.38 -9.05 -8.42
N ALA A 209 -9.93 -10.17 -7.95
CA ALA A 209 -9.53 -11.53 -8.38
C ALA A 209 -10.22 -12.00 -9.68
N LYS A 210 -11.08 -11.17 -10.29
CA LYS A 210 -11.90 -11.53 -11.48
C LYS A 210 -11.31 -10.97 -12.75
#